data_78ac304044df0af796f3fcc037b04da9
#
_entry.id   78ac304044df0af796f3fcc037b04da9
#
_cell.length_a   1.000
_cell.length_b   1.000
_cell.length_c   1.000
_cell.angle_alpha   90.00
_cell.angle_beta   90.00
_cell.angle_gamma   90.00
#
_symmetry.space_group_name_H-M   'P 1'
#
loop_
_entity.id
_entity.type
_entity.pdbx_description
1 polymer ?
#
loop_
_entity_poly.entity_id
_entity_poly.type
_entity_poly.pdbx_seq_one_letter_code
_entity_poly.pdbx_strand_id
1 'polypeptide(L)'
;MRKQHEKELSTIEEVLDSVIKGDFPKNADSYQEGQESKLIFKTLRIAEANQLYQETAAREKQRVQELMIDAAHQMRTPITSMLMFTELLQNKQLPVGESQEFLRRLSFDSQRLNWLVEEFLHMSKFETESMELTKVRQKLSETIQQAILQSSGAEDQQKRFVVKDADVEITHDIKWTREAIGNVLENALKYAYEGSQIEISVDRLISYTRVSIKNCGKTISREELPMLFTKYYRGSQYRNTIEGFGIGLYLTKLICEAQGGYVLADSQAEQTTISLFLQN
;
A
#
# COMPACT_ATOMS: atom_id res chain seq x y z
N MET A 1 24.44 -56.77 9.73
CA MET A 1 23.45 -55.89 10.35
C MET A 1 24.09 -54.71 11.11
N ARG A 2 24.98 -54.93 12.11
CA ARG A 2 25.52 -53.79 12.94
C ARG A 2 26.33 -52.76 12.14
N LYS A 3 27.22 -53.19 11.22
CA LYS A 3 28.01 -52.30 10.33
C LYS A 3 27.17 -51.50 9.32
N GLN A 4 26.04 -52.01 8.92
CA GLN A 4 25.13 -51.33 8.01
C GLN A 4 24.36 -50.24 8.73
N HIS A 5 23.91 -50.50 9.96
CA HIS A 5 23.25 -49.52 10.82
C HIS A 5 24.19 -48.39 11.21
N GLU A 6 25.48 -48.66 11.48
CA GLU A 6 26.46 -47.61 11.80
C GLU A 6 26.73 -46.69 10.60
N LYS A 7 26.76 -47.25 9.37
CA LYS A 7 26.93 -46.45 8.14
C LYS A 7 25.71 -45.57 7.86
N GLU A 8 24.51 -46.10 8.12
CA GLU A 8 23.24 -45.43 7.97
C GLU A 8 23.09 -44.24 8.94
N LEU A 9 23.45 -44.40 10.21
CA LEU A 9 23.51 -43.33 11.21
C LEU A 9 24.51 -42.25 10.83
N SER A 10 25.71 -42.61 10.32
CA SER A 10 26.72 -41.65 9.87
C SER A 10 26.20 -40.78 8.71
N THR A 11 25.45 -41.35 7.76
CA THR A 11 24.88 -40.61 6.64
C THR A 11 23.79 -39.62 7.14
N ILE A 12 22.99 -40.01 8.11
CA ILE A 12 21.99 -39.12 8.71
C ILE A 12 22.66 -37.96 9.46
N GLU A 13 23.74 -38.23 10.23
CA GLU A 13 24.52 -37.20 10.92
C GLU A 13 25.17 -36.24 9.91
N GLU A 14 25.75 -36.70 8.83
CA GLU A 14 26.33 -35.84 7.78
C GLU A 14 25.28 -34.93 7.13
N VAL A 15 24.09 -35.45 6.85
CA VAL A 15 22.97 -34.66 6.29
C VAL A 15 22.46 -33.61 7.31
N LEU A 16 22.33 -34.01 8.58
CA LEU A 16 21.92 -33.06 9.65
C LEU A 16 22.97 -31.97 9.84
N ASP A 17 24.24 -32.29 9.84
CA ASP A 17 25.34 -31.34 9.96
C ASP A 17 25.40 -30.38 8.76
N SER A 18 25.16 -30.86 7.56
CA SER A 18 25.11 -30.02 6.35
C SER A 18 23.90 -29.07 6.40
N VAL A 19 22.75 -29.56 6.83
CA VAL A 19 21.54 -28.74 7.03
C VAL A 19 21.74 -27.65 8.08
N ILE A 20 22.39 -27.97 9.22
CA ILE A 20 22.71 -26.99 10.27
C ILE A 20 23.68 -25.92 9.76
N LYS A 21 24.60 -26.27 8.87
CA LYS A 21 25.54 -25.33 8.24
C LYS A 21 24.93 -24.51 7.10
N GLY A 22 23.69 -24.81 6.68
CA GLY A 22 23.01 -24.13 5.56
C GLY A 22 23.40 -24.67 4.17
N ASP A 23 24.16 -25.78 4.11
CA ASP A 23 24.54 -26.47 2.87
C ASP A 23 23.53 -27.59 2.58
N PHE A 24 22.62 -27.35 1.67
CA PHE A 24 21.58 -28.33 1.31
C PHE A 24 22.11 -29.27 0.23
N PRO A 25 22.13 -30.61 0.45
CA PRO A 25 22.55 -31.57 -0.57
C PRO A 25 21.56 -31.53 -1.74
N LYS A 26 22.09 -31.19 -2.94
CA LYS A 26 21.30 -31.05 -4.19
C LYS A 26 20.75 -32.38 -4.76
N ASN A 27 21.10 -33.53 -4.20
CA ASN A 27 20.74 -34.84 -4.72
C ASN A 27 19.94 -35.65 -3.67
N ALA A 28 18.70 -35.21 -3.38
CA ALA A 28 17.80 -36.00 -2.53
C ALA A 28 17.29 -37.31 -3.18
N ASP A 29 17.45 -37.47 -4.52
CA ASP A 29 16.90 -38.59 -5.29
C ASP A 29 17.74 -39.88 -5.25
N SER A 30 18.89 -39.86 -4.59
CA SER A 30 19.83 -41.01 -4.59
C SER A 30 19.69 -41.96 -3.39
N TYR A 31 18.74 -41.70 -2.47
CA TYR A 31 18.58 -42.55 -1.29
C TYR A 31 17.62 -43.71 -1.57
N GLN A 32 18.08 -44.95 -1.29
CA GLN A 32 17.31 -46.19 -1.49
C GLN A 32 16.06 -46.23 -0.59
N GLU A 33 15.04 -47.02 -0.99
CA GLU A 33 13.81 -47.18 -0.25
C GLU A 33 14.05 -47.72 1.19
N GLY A 34 13.61 -46.95 2.22
CA GLY A 34 13.73 -47.35 3.62
C GLY A 34 13.22 -46.30 4.61
N GLN A 35 13.22 -46.64 5.88
CA GLN A 35 12.82 -45.71 6.96
C GLN A 35 13.77 -44.51 7.07
N GLU A 36 15.03 -44.70 6.74
CA GLU A 36 16.09 -43.68 6.76
C GLU A 36 15.88 -42.65 5.69
N SER A 37 15.57 -43.06 4.46
CA SER A 37 15.24 -42.14 3.37
C SER A 37 14.05 -41.24 3.73
N LYS A 38 13.06 -41.78 4.45
CA LYS A 38 11.93 -41.00 4.97
C LYS A 38 12.38 -39.98 6.03
N LEU A 39 13.34 -40.33 6.88
CA LEU A 39 13.86 -39.42 7.91
C LEU A 39 14.67 -38.31 7.28
N ILE A 40 15.60 -38.63 6.38
CA ILE A 40 16.39 -37.64 5.62
C ILE A 40 15.46 -36.68 4.86
N PHE A 41 14.49 -37.23 4.14
CA PHE A 41 13.51 -36.39 3.40
C PHE A 41 12.71 -35.45 4.31
N LYS A 42 12.26 -35.93 5.48
CA LYS A 42 11.59 -35.08 6.47
C LYS A 42 12.51 -33.99 7.01
N THR A 43 13.77 -34.31 7.29
CA THR A 43 14.77 -33.35 7.78
C THR A 43 15.04 -32.27 6.73
N LEU A 44 15.21 -32.64 5.47
CA LEU A 44 15.41 -31.69 4.36
C LEU A 44 14.18 -30.77 4.21
N ARG A 45 12.96 -31.32 4.26
CA ARG A 45 11.74 -30.50 4.21
C ARG A 45 11.62 -29.52 5.37
N ILE A 46 12.01 -29.93 6.58
CA ILE A 46 12.02 -29.03 7.76
C ILE A 46 13.07 -27.93 7.55
N ALA A 47 14.24 -28.27 7.01
CA ALA A 47 15.30 -27.32 6.74
C ALA A 47 14.89 -26.30 5.66
N GLU A 48 14.30 -26.76 4.55
CA GLU A 48 13.75 -25.88 3.50
C GLU A 48 12.66 -24.96 4.04
N ALA A 49 11.74 -25.49 4.85
CA ALA A 49 10.70 -24.70 5.49
C ALA A 49 11.27 -23.63 6.45
N ASN A 50 12.32 -24.02 7.22
CA ASN A 50 12.98 -23.09 8.14
C ASN A 50 13.77 -22.01 7.39
N GLN A 51 14.45 -22.35 6.30
CA GLN A 51 15.13 -21.39 5.44
C GLN A 51 14.13 -20.40 4.84
N LEU A 52 13.02 -20.88 4.28
CA LEU A 52 11.96 -20.03 3.74
C LEU A 52 11.39 -19.10 4.82
N TYR A 53 11.20 -19.63 6.03
CA TYR A 53 10.75 -18.83 7.16
C TYR A 53 11.76 -17.72 7.53
N GLN A 54 13.05 -18.04 7.60
CA GLN A 54 14.11 -17.06 7.88
C GLN A 54 14.21 -15.99 6.78
N GLU A 55 14.15 -16.40 5.51
CA GLU A 55 14.15 -15.46 4.39
C GLU A 55 12.92 -14.52 4.44
N THR A 56 11.76 -15.07 4.76
CA THR A 56 10.53 -14.28 4.90
C THR A 56 10.66 -13.29 6.06
N ALA A 57 11.10 -13.75 7.22
CA ALA A 57 11.33 -12.89 8.38
C ALA A 57 12.38 -11.79 8.13
N ALA A 58 13.45 -12.13 7.38
CA ALA A 58 14.47 -11.15 6.99
C ALA A 58 13.89 -10.08 6.04
N ARG A 59 13.07 -10.49 5.06
CA ARG A 59 12.38 -9.56 4.15
C ARG A 59 11.39 -8.65 4.88
N GLU A 60 10.60 -9.20 5.82
CA GLU A 60 9.71 -8.40 6.66
C GLU A 60 10.48 -7.38 7.49
N LYS A 61 11.55 -7.81 8.15
CA LYS A 61 12.41 -6.89 8.92
C LYS A 61 12.96 -5.76 8.04
N GLN A 62 13.42 -6.10 6.84
CA GLN A 62 13.92 -5.11 5.89
C GLN A 62 12.82 -4.13 5.47
N ARG A 63 11.62 -4.61 5.15
CA ARG A 63 10.47 -3.76 4.81
C ARG A 63 10.12 -2.78 5.93
N VAL A 64 10.09 -3.26 7.19
CA VAL A 64 9.83 -2.40 8.34
C VAL A 64 10.94 -1.37 8.52
N GLN A 65 12.21 -1.73 8.32
CA GLN A 65 13.32 -0.78 8.39
C GLN A 65 13.23 0.30 7.30
N GLU A 66 12.94 -0.08 6.06
CA GLU A 66 12.74 0.86 4.95
C GLU A 66 11.58 1.81 5.27
N LEU A 67 10.45 1.29 5.75
CA LEU A 67 9.30 2.09 6.17
C LEU A 67 9.68 3.10 7.27
N MET A 68 10.45 2.68 8.29
CA MET A 68 10.89 3.58 9.37
C MET A 68 11.82 4.69 8.86
N ILE A 69 12.75 4.37 7.94
CA ILE A 69 13.66 5.33 7.34
C ILE A 69 12.86 6.36 6.52
N ASP A 70 11.93 5.90 5.71
CA ASP A 70 11.07 6.74 4.89
C ASP A 70 10.20 7.66 5.76
N ALA A 71 9.57 7.11 6.81
CA ALA A 71 8.81 7.87 7.79
C ALA A 71 9.65 8.99 8.41
N ALA A 72 10.86 8.66 8.90
CA ALA A 72 11.76 9.64 9.51
C ALA A 72 12.14 10.76 8.53
N HIS A 73 12.40 10.44 7.26
CA HIS A 73 12.71 11.44 6.24
C HIS A 73 11.53 12.36 5.95
N GLN A 74 10.31 11.82 5.80
CA GLN A 74 9.12 12.59 5.51
C GLN A 74 8.66 13.46 6.70
N MET A 75 8.87 12.99 7.94
CA MET A 75 8.56 13.77 9.15
C MET A 75 9.57 14.87 9.43
N ARG A 76 10.83 14.70 9.04
CA ARG A 76 11.89 15.70 9.28
C ARG A 76 11.56 17.06 8.65
N THR A 77 11.03 17.05 7.44
CA THR A 77 10.72 18.28 6.69
C THR A 77 9.71 19.19 7.41
N PRO A 78 8.48 18.72 7.76
CA PRO A 78 7.53 19.55 8.50
C PRO A 78 8.04 19.92 9.90
N ILE A 79 8.76 19.04 10.60
CA ILE A 79 9.36 19.36 11.90
C ILE A 79 10.37 20.49 11.78
N THR A 80 11.27 20.45 10.79
CA THR A 80 12.25 21.50 10.56
C THR A 80 11.57 22.83 10.22
N SER A 81 10.53 22.80 9.40
CA SER A 81 9.74 23.98 9.07
C SER A 81 9.04 24.57 10.31
N MET A 82 8.44 23.73 11.14
CA MET A 82 7.81 24.16 12.40
C MET A 82 8.83 24.79 13.36
N LEU A 83 10.01 24.20 13.52
CA LEU A 83 11.08 24.77 14.35
C LEU A 83 11.49 26.15 13.85
N MET A 84 11.72 26.29 12.53
CA MET A 84 12.08 27.57 11.92
C MET A 84 11.01 28.65 12.14
N PHE A 85 9.73 28.34 11.90
CA PHE A 85 8.66 29.32 12.13
C PHE A 85 8.49 29.65 13.61
N THR A 86 8.73 28.69 14.53
CA THR A 86 8.72 28.93 15.97
C THR A 86 9.82 29.90 16.38
N GLU A 87 11.04 29.75 15.84
CA GLU A 87 12.15 30.67 16.09
C GLU A 87 11.85 32.08 15.56
N LEU A 88 11.29 32.17 14.33
CA LEU A 88 10.91 33.44 13.75
C LEU A 88 9.83 34.15 14.60
N LEU A 89 8.84 33.41 15.13
CA LEU A 89 7.79 33.97 15.99
C LEU A 89 8.30 34.46 17.35
N GLN A 90 9.47 34.00 17.81
CA GLN A 90 10.09 34.53 19.03
C GLN A 90 10.70 35.93 18.83
N ASN A 91 10.86 36.39 17.58
CA ASN A 91 11.33 37.73 17.29
C ASN A 91 10.24 38.76 17.58
N LYS A 92 10.43 39.57 18.62
CA LYS A 92 9.44 40.55 19.10
C LYS A 92 9.14 41.72 18.13
N GLN A 93 9.86 41.82 17.01
CA GLN A 93 9.71 42.91 16.03
C GLN A 93 8.97 42.51 14.75
N LEU A 94 8.30 41.34 14.75
CA LEU A 94 7.57 40.85 13.58
C LEU A 94 6.29 41.70 13.35
N PRO A 95 6.01 42.10 12.11
CA PRO A 95 4.72 42.66 11.73
C PRO A 95 3.57 41.69 12.02
N VAL A 96 2.43 42.20 12.43
CA VAL A 96 1.24 41.37 12.80
C VAL A 96 0.82 40.43 11.67
N GLY A 97 0.91 40.88 10.41
CA GLY A 97 0.57 40.05 9.24
C GLY A 97 1.49 38.87 9.05
N GLU A 98 2.81 39.02 9.28
CA GLU A 98 3.78 37.93 9.18
C GLU A 98 3.61 36.89 10.29
N SER A 99 3.32 37.35 11.51
CA SER A 99 3.04 36.43 12.62
C SER A 99 1.84 35.51 12.34
N GLN A 100 0.77 36.05 11.75
CA GLN A 100 -0.40 35.26 11.38
C GLN A 100 -0.09 34.25 10.27
N GLU A 101 0.72 34.62 9.30
CA GLU A 101 1.16 33.70 8.24
C GLU A 101 2.00 32.56 8.81
N PHE A 102 2.95 32.85 9.72
CA PHE A 102 3.79 31.81 10.36
C PHE A 102 2.96 30.88 11.22
N LEU A 103 1.98 31.38 11.97
CA LEU A 103 1.03 30.55 12.74
C LEU A 103 0.20 29.64 11.83
N ARG A 104 -0.23 30.16 10.67
CA ARG A 104 -0.96 29.36 9.67
C ARG A 104 -0.11 28.24 9.12
N ARG A 105 1.15 28.51 8.80
CA ARG A 105 2.12 27.49 8.34
C ARG A 105 2.43 26.45 9.40
N LEU A 106 2.58 26.85 10.67
CA LEU A 106 2.74 25.93 11.80
C LEU A 106 1.56 24.99 11.94
N SER A 107 0.34 25.53 11.88
CA SER A 107 -0.89 24.72 11.93
C SER A 107 -0.96 23.73 10.77
N PHE A 108 -0.63 24.18 9.57
CA PHE A 108 -0.57 23.35 8.37
C PHE A 108 0.45 22.21 8.50
N ASP A 109 1.70 22.51 8.90
CA ASP A 109 2.75 21.51 9.07
C ASP A 109 2.42 20.51 10.19
N SER A 110 1.72 20.96 11.26
CA SER A 110 1.25 20.08 12.33
C SER A 110 0.17 19.10 11.84
N GLN A 111 -0.83 19.59 11.09
CA GLN A 111 -1.87 18.74 10.50
C GLN A 111 -1.25 17.74 9.51
N ARG A 112 -0.29 18.22 8.70
CA ARG A 112 0.47 17.40 7.77
C ARG A 112 1.22 16.27 8.46
N LEU A 113 1.86 16.57 9.60
CA LEU A 113 2.58 15.56 10.38
C LEU A 113 1.63 14.51 10.95
N ASN A 114 0.49 14.93 11.51
CA ASN A 114 -0.52 14.00 12.02
C ASN A 114 -1.04 13.08 10.92
N TRP A 115 -1.37 13.62 9.76
CA TRP A 115 -1.79 12.83 8.60
C TRP A 115 -0.71 11.82 8.17
N LEU A 116 0.57 12.23 8.13
CA LEU A 116 1.69 11.33 7.83
C LEU A 116 1.77 10.15 8.80
N VAL A 117 1.61 10.41 10.09
CA VAL A 117 1.63 9.35 11.11
C VAL A 117 0.51 8.34 10.87
N GLU A 118 -0.70 8.78 10.56
CA GLU A 118 -1.84 7.90 10.27
C GLU A 118 -1.58 7.04 9.02
N GLU A 119 -1.10 7.65 7.93
CA GLU A 119 -0.74 6.93 6.69
C GLU A 119 0.36 5.88 6.91
N PHE A 120 1.39 6.21 7.70
CA PHE A 120 2.43 5.24 8.04
C PHE A 120 1.91 4.08 8.89
N LEU A 121 0.99 4.35 9.82
CA LEU A 121 0.34 3.31 10.61
C LEU A 121 -0.53 2.39 9.72
N HIS A 122 -1.26 2.95 8.76
CA HIS A 122 -2.02 2.18 7.78
C HIS A 122 -1.08 1.33 6.92
N MET A 123 -0.05 1.93 6.32
CA MET A 123 0.94 1.22 5.51
C MET A 123 1.60 0.07 6.27
N SER A 124 2.03 0.32 7.51
CA SER A 124 2.67 -0.69 8.36
C SER A 124 1.78 -1.92 8.56
N LYS A 125 0.48 -1.73 8.76
CA LYS A 125 -0.48 -2.84 8.91
C LYS A 125 -0.59 -3.71 7.66
N PHE A 126 -0.56 -3.09 6.48
CA PHE A 126 -0.63 -3.85 5.22
C PHE A 126 0.70 -4.52 4.85
N GLU A 127 1.83 -3.85 5.09
CA GLU A 127 3.14 -4.40 4.73
C GLU A 127 3.60 -5.54 5.64
N THR A 128 3.15 -5.57 6.90
CA THR A 128 3.47 -6.65 7.85
C THR A 128 2.48 -7.81 7.82
N GLU A 129 1.56 -7.84 6.83
CA GLU A 129 0.50 -8.85 6.74
C GLU A 129 -0.29 -9.05 8.06
N SER A 130 -0.15 -8.09 9.00
CA SER A 130 -0.79 -8.15 10.33
C SER A 130 -2.26 -7.73 10.30
N MET A 131 -2.79 -7.46 9.10
CA MET A 131 -4.12 -6.93 8.94
C MET A 131 -5.17 -8.02 8.79
N GLU A 132 -6.04 -8.12 9.78
CA GLU A 132 -7.27 -8.90 9.68
C GLU A 132 -8.32 -8.12 8.89
N LEU A 133 -8.69 -8.63 7.71
CA LEU A 133 -9.77 -8.07 6.89
C LEU A 133 -11.12 -8.63 7.38
N THR A 134 -12.05 -7.74 7.62
CA THR A 134 -13.45 -8.11 7.94
C THR A 134 -14.31 -7.94 6.70
N LYS A 135 -14.31 -8.96 5.84
CA LYS A 135 -15.11 -8.96 4.61
C LYS A 135 -16.58 -9.28 4.90
N VAL A 136 -17.48 -8.43 4.42
CA VAL A 136 -18.93 -8.61 4.51
C VAL A 136 -19.56 -8.43 3.13
N ARG A 137 -20.70 -9.09 2.90
CA ARG A 137 -21.47 -8.91 1.67
C ARG A 137 -22.36 -7.70 1.80
N GLN A 138 -22.13 -6.69 0.96
CA GLN A 138 -22.83 -5.41 0.98
C GLN A 138 -22.88 -4.78 -0.41
N LYS A 139 -23.84 -3.88 -0.61
CA LYS A 139 -23.91 -3.05 -1.84
C LYS A 139 -22.74 -2.10 -1.92
N LEU A 140 -22.04 -2.16 -3.04
CA LEU A 140 -20.86 -1.32 -3.28
C LEU A 140 -21.23 0.16 -3.41
N SER A 141 -22.45 0.46 -3.85
CA SER A 141 -23.01 1.82 -3.89
C SER A 141 -22.96 2.54 -2.53
N GLU A 142 -23.22 1.83 -1.44
CA GLU A 142 -23.18 2.40 -0.09
C GLU A 142 -21.76 2.77 0.32
N THR A 143 -20.79 1.90 0.02
CA THR A 143 -19.37 2.15 0.28
C THR A 143 -18.84 3.33 -0.55
N ILE A 144 -19.25 3.41 -1.83
CA ILE A 144 -18.91 4.54 -2.72
C ILE A 144 -19.48 5.85 -2.19
N GLN A 145 -20.75 5.86 -1.78
CA GLN A 145 -21.39 7.06 -1.21
C GLN A 145 -20.67 7.55 0.06
N GLN A 146 -20.31 6.62 0.96
CA GLN A 146 -19.52 6.97 2.16
C GLN A 146 -18.14 7.55 1.79
N ALA A 147 -17.47 7.00 0.78
CA ALA A 147 -16.20 7.53 0.30
C ALA A 147 -16.36 8.95 -0.27
N ILE A 148 -17.40 9.20 -1.04
CA ILE A 148 -17.71 10.54 -1.59
C ILE A 148 -17.94 11.54 -0.46
N LEU A 149 -18.74 11.18 0.55
CA LEU A 149 -19.02 12.07 1.70
C LEU A 149 -17.76 12.40 2.49
N GLN A 150 -16.84 11.48 2.61
CA GLN A 150 -15.59 11.66 3.36
C GLN A 150 -14.56 12.49 2.57
N SER A 151 -14.45 12.29 1.24
CA SER A 151 -13.46 12.95 0.38
C SER A 151 -13.86 14.39 0.00
N SER A 152 -15.14 14.71 0.04
CA SER A 152 -15.66 16.03 -0.31
C SER A 152 -15.90 16.88 0.94
N GLY A 153 -14.98 17.79 1.24
CA GLY A 153 -15.12 18.71 2.37
C GLY A 153 -16.21 19.78 2.23
N ALA A 154 -16.75 20.00 1.03
CA ALA A 154 -17.78 21.00 0.74
C ALA A 154 -18.88 20.44 -0.17
N GLU A 155 -20.14 20.87 0.03
CA GLU A 155 -21.28 20.44 -0.79
C GLU A 155 -21.09 20.64 -2.30
N ASP A 156 -20.41 21.71 -2.70
CA ASP A 156 -20.14 21.97 -4.13
C ASP A 156 -19.16 20.97 -4.76
N GLN A 157 -18.26 20.37 -3.98
CA GLN A 157 -17.40 19.30 -4.46
C GLN A 157 -18.17 17.98 -4.65
N GLN A 158 -19.17 17.71 -3.80
CA GLN A 158 -20.03 16.52 -3.94
C GLN A 158 -20.80 16.50 -5.27
N LYS A 159 -21.24 17.67 -5.74
CA LYS A 159 -21.96 17.82 -7.01
C LYS A 159 -21.10 17.47 -8.25
N ARG A 160 -19.78 17.41 -8.09
CA ARG A 160 -18.87 17.01 -9.18
C ARG A 160 -18.84 15.49 -9.43
N PHE A 161 -19.28 14.68 -8.45
CA PHE A 161 -19.28 13.22 -8.60
C PHE A 161 -20.55 12.73 -9.28
N VAL A 162 -20.38 11.93 -10.33
CA VAL A 162 -21.46 11.27 -11.07
C VAL A 162 -21.27 9.76 -10.95
N VAL A 163 -22.17 9.11 -10.23
CA VAL A 163 -22.12 7.66 -10.02
C VAL A 163 -23.04 6.95 -11.02
N LYS A 164 -22.50 5.95 -11.72
CA LYS A 164 -23.21 5.12 -12.70
C LYS A 164 -23.12 3.65 -12.31
N ASP A 165 -24.20 2.92 -12.51
CA ASP A 165 -24.28 1.45 -12.43
C ASP A 165 -23.67 0.83 -11.14
N ALA A 166 -23.81 1.51 -9.99
CA ALA A 166 -23.19 1.10 -8.75
C ALA A 166 -24.00 0.09 -7.91
N ASP A 167 -25.16 -0.37 -8.37
CA ASP A 167 -26.04 -1.29 -7.60
C ASP A 167 -25.57 -2.75 -7.73
N VAL A 168 -24.33 -3.00 -7.32
CA VAL A 168 -23.69 -4.31 -7.30
C VAL A 168 -23.37 -4.71 -5.88
N GLU A 169 -23.74 -5.94 -5.49
CA GLU A 169 -23.44 -6.51 -4.18
C GLU A 169 -22.23 -7.44 -4.28
N ILE A 170 -21.20 -7.19 -3.48
CA ILE A 170 -19.95 -7.97 -3.41
C ILE A 170 -19.52 -8.19 -1.97
N THR A 171 -18.63 -9.17 -1.78
CA THR A 171 -18.01 -9.44 -0.46
C THR A 171 -16.71 -8.65 -0.37
N HIS A 172 -16.67 -7.63 0.49
CA HIS A 172 -15.50 -6.75 0.65
C HIS A 172 -15.37 -6.25 2.08
N ASP A 173 -14.19 -5.75 2.44
CA ASP A 173 -14.01 -4.99 3.67
C ASP A 173 -14.45 -3.54 3.44
N ILE A 174 -15.56 -3.15 4.10
CA ILE A 174 -16.19 -1.84 3.91
C ILE A 174 -15.24 -0.69 4.25
N LYS A 175 -14.53 -0.80 5.38
CA LYS A 175 -13.63 0.24 5.87
C LYS A 175 -12.50 0.49 4.89
N TRP A 176 -11.82 -0.57 4.48
CA TRP A 176 -10.65 -0.47 3.64
C TRP A 176 -11.01 -0.19 2.17
N THR A 177 -12.11 -0.75 1.68
CA THR A 177 -12.59 -0.41 0.32
C THR A 177 -13.00 1.06 0.23
N ARG A 178 -13.66 1.59 1.27
CA ARG A 178 -13.97 3.02 1.35
C ARG A 178 -12.72 3.89 1.36
N GLU A 179 -11.69 3.51 2.10
CA GLU A 179 -10.38 4.18 2.14
C GLU A 179 -9.72 4.19 0.77
N ALA A 180 -9.67 3.02 0.10
CA ALA A 180 -9.09 2.90 -1.24
C ALA A 180 -9.82 3.79 -2.27
N ILE A 181 -11.15 3.76 -2.26
CA ILE A 181 -11.98 4.62 -3.14
C ILE A 181 -11.74 6.09 -2.78
N GLY A 182 -11.74 6.46 -1.50
CA GLY A 182 -11.50 7.81 -1.01
C GLY A 182 -10.18 8.40 -1.52
N ASN A 183 -9.09 7.65 -1.43
CA ASN A 183 -7.78 8.04 -1.94
C ASN A 183 -7.80 8.35 -3.45
N VAL A 184 -8.54 7.56 -4.22
CA VAL A 184 -8.67 7.80 -5.68
C VAL A 184 -9.57 9.01 -5.96
N LEU A 185 -10.65 9.20 -5.20
CA LEU A 185 -11.54 10.37 -5.33
C LEU A 185 -10.81 11.67 -4.99
N GLU A 186 -10.01 11.69 -3.92
CA GLU A 186 -9.17 12.85 -3.58
C GLU A 186 -8.16 13.16 -4.68
N ASN A 187 -7.50 12.15 -5.25
CA ASN A 187 -6.62 12.35 -6.40
C ASN A 187 -7.39 12.91 -7.60
N ALA A 188 -8.56 12.36 -7.91
CA ALA A 188 -9.39 12.86 -8.99
C ALA A 188 -9.77 14.33 -8.79
N LEU A 189 -10.13 14.75 -7.56
CA LEU A 189 -10.41 16.15 -7.23
C LEU A 189 -9.19 17.05 -7.38
N LYS A 190 -8.02 16.60 -6.93
CA LYS A 190 -6.77 17.36 -6.96
C LYS A 190 -6.23 17.60 -8.37
N TYR A 191 -6.40 16.64 -9.28
CA TYR A 191 -5.80 16.67 -10.63
C TYR A 191 -6.79 16.96 -11.73
N ALA A 192 -8.10 16.99 -11.45
CA ALA A 192 -9.12 17.35 -12.41
C ALA A 192 -9.11 18.85 -12.73
N TYR A 193 -9.50 19.20 -13.93
CA TYR A 193 -9.77 20.59 -14.29
C TYR A 193 -10.88 21.16 -13.40
N GLU A 194 -10.78 22.43 -13.09
CA GLU A 194 -11.74 23.14 -12.25
C GLU A 194 -13.17 23.03 -12.84
N GLY A 195 -14.13 22.68 -11.98
CA GLY A 195 -15.53 22.52 -12.39
C GLY A 195 -15.83 21.25 -13.21
N SER A 196 -14.84 20.45 -13.63
CA SER A 196 -15.11 19.22 -14.38
C SER A 196 -15.73 18.14 -13.49
N GLN A 197 -16.55 17.28 -14.09
CA GLN A 197 -17.16 16.14 -13.42
C GLN A 197 -16.17 15.00 -13.23
N ILE A 198 -16.35 14.24 -12.16
CA ILE A 198 -15.65 13.00 -11.86
C ILE A 198 -16.67 11.88 -11.97
N GLU A 199 -16.45 10.98 -12.93
CA GLU A 199 -17.35 9.86 -13.19
C GLU A 199 -16.90 8.63 -12.43
N ILE A 200 -17.83 7.97 -11.74
CA ILE A 200 -17.61 6.72 -11.02
C ILE A 200 -18.53 5.68 -11.66
N SER A 201 -17.96 4.60 -12.17
CA SER A 201 -18.73 3.50 -12.76
C SER A 201 -18.33 2.17 -12.13
N VAL A 202 -19.28 1.24 -12.07
CA VAL A 202 -19.06 -0.11 -11.53
C VAL A 202 -19.44 -1.12 -12.58
N ASP A 203 -18.52 -2.01 -12.93
CA ASP A 203 -18.73 -3.09 -13.88
C ASP A 203 -18.48 -4.45 -13.19
N ARG A 204 -19.44 -5.34 -13.28
CA ARG A 204 -19.27 -6.70 -12.79
C ARG A 204 -18.67 -7.58 -13.89
N LEU A 205 -17.45 -8.07 -13.63
CA LEU A 205 -16.75 -9.03 -14.49
C LEU A 205 -16.90 -10.45 -13.92
N ILE A 206 -16.37 -11.45 -14.62
CA ILE A 206 -16.49 -12.87 -14.20
C ILE A 206 -15.87 -13.10 -12.81
N SER A 207 -14.63 -12.66 -12.60
CA SER A 207 -13.87 -12.91 -11.35
C SER A 207 -13.72 -11.67 -10.47
N TYR A 208 -14.00 -10.49 -10.98
CA TYR A 208 -13.80 -9.22 -10.30
C TYR A 208 -14.96 -8.27 -10.52
N THR A 209 -15.18 -7.39 -9.57
CA THR A 209 -15.98 -6.18 -9.77
C THR A 209 -15.04 -5.00 -9.93
N ARG A 210 -15.14 -4.26 -11.02
CA ARG A 210 -14.32 -3.11 -11.34
C ARG A 210 -15.02 -1.83 -10.90
N VAL A 211 -14.37 -1.01 -10.08
CA VAL A 211 -14.77 0.36 -9.79
C VAL A 211 -13.83 1.28 -10.55
N SER A 212 -14.34 2.03 -11.51
CA SER A 212 -13.58 2.97 -12.33
C SER A 212 -13.90 4.39 -11.92
N ILE A 213 -12.88 5.17 -11.60
CA ILE A 213 -12.98 6.60 -11.26
C ILE A 213 -12.25 7.37 -12.34
N LYS A 214 -12.98 8.20 -13.07
CA LYS A 214 -12.50 8.93 -14.23
C LYS A 214 -12.62 10.42 -14.01
N ASN A 215 -11.55 11.15 -14.29
CA ASN A 215 -11.52 12.60 -14.25
C ASN A 215 -10.93 13.19 -15.54
N CYS A 216 -11.31 14.42 -15.85
CA CYS A 216 -10.68 15.21 -16.91
C CYS A 216 -9.54 16.04 -16.31
N GLY A 217 -8.33 15.88 -16.85
CA GLY A 217 -7.11 16.55 -16.38
C GLY A 217 -5.97 16.34 -17.36
N LYS A 218 -4.78 16.85 -17.06
CA LYS A 218 -3.61 16.64 -17.92
C LYS A 218 -3.31 15.17 -18.09
N THR A 219 -3.03 14.78 -19.32
CA THR A 219 -2.65 13.40 -19.67
C THR A 219 -1.36 13.01 -18.97
N ILE A 220 -1.36 11.83 -18.37
CA ILE A 220 -0.19 11.21 -17.73
C ILE A 220 0.56 10.41 -18.80
N SER A 221 1.87 10.52 -18.86
CA SER A 221 2.67 9.77 -19.83
C SER A 221 2.63 8.27 -19.58
N ARG A 222 2.81 7.46 -20.63
CA ARG A 222 2.80 5.99 -20.51
C ARG A 222 3.91 5.48 -19.58
N GLU A 223 5.01 6.21 -19.48
CA GLU A 223 6.13 5.87 -18.61
C GLU A 223 5.82 6.16 -17.14
N GLU A 224 4.98 7.18 -16.87
CA GLU A 224 4.58 7.54 -15.51
C GLU A 224 3.43 6.67 -14.95
N LEU A 225 2.57 6.11 -15.81
CA LEU A 225 1.41 5.32 -15.36
C LEU A 225 1.76 4.18 -14.37
N PRO A 226 2.79 3.32 -14.63
CA PRO A 226 3.17 2.28 -13.68
C PRO A 226 3.71 2.82 -12.36
N MET A 227 4.27 4.04 -12.36
CA MET A 227 4.86 4.67 -11.19
C MET A 227 3.82 5.25 -10.23
N LEU A 228 2.58 5.48 -10.68
CA LEU A 228 1.51 6.08 -9.87
C LEU A 228 1.23 5.30 -8.58
N PHE A 229 1.43 3.98 -8.60
CA PHE A 229 1.20 3.08 -7.48
C PHE A 229 2.48 2.73 -6.71
N THR A 230 3.55 3.50 -6.89
CA THR A 230 4.78 3.35 -6.10
C THR A 230 4.81 4.35 -4.95
N LYS A 231 5.47 3.99 -3.84
CA LYS A 231 5.61 4.85 -2.67
C LYS A 231 6.22 6.21 -3.03
N TYR A 232 5.65 7.29 -2.51
CA TYR A 232 6.16 8.66 -2.63
C TYR A 232 6.24 9.18 -4.06
N TYR A 233 5.68 8.46 -5.03
CA TYR A 233 5.67 8.94 -6.39
C TYR A 233 4.74 10.15 -6.54
N ARG A 234 5.26 11.18 -7.19
CA ARG A 234 4.54 12.39 -7.57
C ARG A 234 4.98 12.79 -8.95
N GLY A 235 4.03 12.95 -9.87
CA GLY A 235 4.31 13.41 -11.22
C GLY A 235 5.19 14.67 -11.21
N SER A 236 6.21 14.71 -12.08
CA SER A 236 7.23 15.75 -12.09
C SER A 236 6.65 17.18 -12.15
N GLN A 237 5.56 17.35 -12.89
CA GLN A 237 4.87 18.63 -13.08
C GLN A 237 4.07 19.10 -11.85
N TYR A 238 3.83 18.24 -10.87
CA TYR A 238 2.98 18.53 -9.71
C TYR A 238 3.72 18.56 -8.37
N ARG A 239 5.03 18.28 -8.36
CA ARG A 239 5.82 18.20 -7.12
C ARG A 239 5.74 19.46 -6.25
N ASN A 240 5.67 20.63 -6.88
CA ASN A 240 5.70 21.92 -6.19
C ASN A 240 4.35 22.66 -6.17
N THR A 241 3.34 22.17 -6.89
CA THR A 241 2.07 22.90 -7.08
C THR A 241 0.88 22.25 -6.43
N ILE A 242 0.90 20.93 -6.22
CA ILE A 242 -0.22 20.19 -5.61
C ILE A 242 0.27 19.52 -4.34
N GLU A 243 -0.45 19.65 -3.27
CA GLU A 243 -0.12 19.03 -1.98
C GLU A 243 -0.39 17.53 -2.00
N GLY A 244 0.51 16.77 -1.38
CA GLY A 244 0.36 15.32 -1.23
C GLY A 244 1.71 14.63 -1.07
N PHE A 245 1.71 13.41 -0.53
CA PHE A 245 2.93 12.65 -0.21
C PHE A 245 3.19 11.50 -1.17
N GLY A 246 2.26 11.22 -2.10
CA GLY A 246 2.38 10.10 -3.02
C GLY A 246 2.20 8.73 -2.33
N ILE A 247 1.42 8.68 -1.25
CA ILE A 247 1.15 7.45 -0.49
C ILE A 247 -0.25 6.89 -0.82
N GLY A 248 -1.26 7.73 -1.04
CA GLY A 248 -2.65 7.30 -1.16
C GLY A 248 -2.90 6.26 -2.25
N LEU A 249 -2.35 6.42 -3.46
CA LEU A 249 -2.48 5.40 -4.52
C LEU A 249 -1.69 4.13 -4.22
N TYR A 250 -0.55 4.22 -3.56
CA TYR A 250 0.17 3.05 -3.08
C TYR A 250 -0.65 2.28 -2.03
N LEU A 251 -1.25 2.98 -1.07
CA LEU A 251 -2.16 2.37 -0.08
C LEU A 251 -3.38 1.74 -0.77
N THR A 252 -3.96 2.41 -1.76
CA THR A 252 -5.05 1.86 -2.59
C THR A 252 -4.65 0.52 -3.21
N LYS A 253 -3.44 0.42 -3.76
CA LYS A 253 -2.89 -0.83 -4.30
C LYS A 253 -2.80 -1.91 -3.22
N LEU A 254 -2.20 -1.63 -2.07
CA LEU A 254 -2.08 -2.59 -0.97
C LEU A 254 -3.45 -3.08 -0.48
N ILE A 255 -4.42 -2.19 -0.35
CA ILE A 255 -5.79 -2.53 0.07
C ILE A 255 -6.46 -3.48 -0.94
N CYS A 256 -6.32 -3.19 -2.24
CA CYS A 256 -6.89 -4.06 -3.28
C CYS A 256 -6.20 -5.42 -3.30
N GLU A 257 -4.87 -5.47 -3.25
CA GLU A 257 -4.07 -6.71 -3.23
C GLU A 257 -4.41 -7.57 -2.00
N ALA A 258 -4.53 -6.99 -0.81
CA ALA A 258 -4.93 -7.69 0.41
C ALA A 258 -6.33 -8.32 0.31
N GLN A 259 -7.23 -7.73 -0.51
CA GLN A 259 -8.56 -8.27 -0.77
C GLN A 259 -8.61 -9.26 -1.94
N GLY A 260 -7.46 -9.60 -2.56
CA GLY A 260 -7.35 -10.50 -3.70
C GLY A 260 -7.57 -9.84 -5.06
N GLY A 261 -7.54 -8.50 -5.09
CA GLY A 261 -7.74 -7.69 -6.27
C GLY A 261 -6.45 -7.02 -6.76
N TYR A 262 -6.61 -5.98 -7.57
CA TYR A 262 -5.50 -5.18 -8.12
C TYR A 262 -6.00 -3.80 -8.58
N VAL A 263 -5.09 -2.92 -8.98
CA VAL A 263 -5.40 -1.59 -9.50
C VAL A 263 -4.75 -1.36 -10.86
N LEU A 264 -5.43 -0.57 -11.72
CA LEU A 264 -4.89 -0.14 -13.00
C LEU A 264 -5.14 1.36 -13.18
N ALA A 265 -4.28 2.02 -13.96
CA ALA A 265 -4.45 3.38 -14.40
C ALA A 265 -4.34 3.45 -15.93
N ASP A 266 -5.18 4.26 -16.55
CA ASP A 266 -5.11 4.65 -17.95
C ASP A 266 -5.28 6.16 -18.07
N SER A 267 -4.55 6.76 -19.02
CA SER A 267 -4.63 8.20 -19.24
C SER A 267 -4.47 8.51 -20.72
N GLN A 268 -5.53 9.02 -21.34
CA GLN A 268 -5.57 9.37 -22.76
C GLN A 268 -6.49 10.58 -22.97
N ALA A 269 -6.16 11.43 -23.94
CA ALA A 269 -7.02 12.54 -24.39
C ALA A 269 -7.53 13.42 -23.22
N GLU A 270 -6.62 13.81 -22.31
CA GLU A 270 -6.93 14.63 -21.11
C GLU A 270 -7.94 13.98 -20.16
N GLN A 271 -8.06 12.67 -20.20
CA GLN A 271 -8.85 11.89 -19.26
C GLN A 271 -7.96 10.86 -18.59
N THR A 272 -8.05 10.77 -17.26
CA THR A 272 -7.40 9.75 -16.46
C THR A 272 -8.44 8.88 -15.79
N THR A 273 -8.27 7.57 -15.88
CA THR A 273 -9.13 6.57 -15.23
C THR A 273 -8.28 5.71 -14.31
N ILE A 274 -8.63 5.67 -13.05
CA ILE A 274 -8.07 4.71 -12.08
C ILE A 274 -9.14 3.68 -11.78
N SER A 275 -8.80 2.40 -11.97
CA SER A 275 -9.71 1.27 -11.80
C SER A 275 -9.23 0.36 -10.67
N LEU A 276 -10.12 0.14 -9.69
CA LEU A 276 -9.95 -0.81 -8.60
C LEU A 276 -10.68 -2.10 -8.99
N PHE A 277 -9.99 -3.23 -8.92
CA PHE A 277 -10.57 -4.54 -9.16
C PHE A 277 -10.68 -5.26 -7.81
N LEU A 278 -11.90 -5.55 -7.40
CA LEU A 278 -12.21 -6.28 -6.18
C LEU A 278 -12.67 -7.69 -6.55
N GLN A 279 -12.16 -8.70 -5.86
CA GLN A 279 -12.51 -10.10 -6.11
C GLN A 279 -13.98 -10.33 -5.76
N ASN A 280 -14.74 -11.03 -6.64
CA ASN A 280 -16.18 -11.31 -6.45
C ASN A 280 -16.44 -12.32 -5.33
#